data_d0a55903fa2d94e643a54ec746bb8ab7
#
_entry.id   d0a55903fa2d94e643a54ec746bb8ab7
#
_cell.length_a   1.000
_cell.length_b   1.000
_cell.length_c   1.000
_cell.angle_alpha   90.00
_cell.angle_beta   90.00
_cell.angle_gamma   90.00
#
_symmetry.space_group_name_H-M   'P 1'
#
loop_
_entity.id
_entity.type
_entity.pdbx_description
1 polymer ?
#
loop_
_entity_poly.entity_id
_entity_poly.type
_entity_poly.pdbx_seq_one_letter_code
_entity_poly.pdbx_strand_id
1 'polypeptide(L)'
;RGVGEALAARIVKKFGDDTFRIIEEEPERLVEVKGISERKAQEIAVQMEEKKDLREALVYLQQYGISNTLAVKIYNTYGMEMYSVMRENPYRLAEDVSGVGFRIADEIAGRIGIHTDSDYRIRSGILYTLLQAVGEGHCFLPLELLLRRASELLGVSEENIRPQVDNLIMDRKLVAKGDAVFAAAYYYAELNCANMLRNLNIPMLEAENLPAQDMAIRKRLERMAENLSMELDELQLKAVEESIKNGLFILSGGPGTGKTTTINMIIRYFESEGMDIFLAAPTGRAAKRMTEATGFEAKTIHRLLELNSALSDDDTRRANFERNQENPLEADVVIIDEMSMVDIQLFQALLKAILPLSLIHISEPTRPY
;
A
#
# COMPACT_ATOMS: atom_id res chain seq x y z
N ARG A 1 1.84 6.82 33.75
CA ARG A 1 2.55 8.12 33.63
C ARG A 1 2.23 8.96 34.87
N GLY A 2 3.22 9.68 35.47
CA GLY A 2 2.98 10.60 36.62
C GLY A 2 3.26 10.03 38.00
N VAL A 3 3.60 8.74 38.16
CA VAL A 3 4.11 8.16 39.40
C VAL A 3 5.59 7.83 39.19
N GLY A 4 6.47 8.68 39.73
CA GLY A 4 7.89 8.39 39.76
C GLY A 4 8.26 7.44 40.90
N GLU A 5 9.48 6.89 40.86
CA GLU A 5 9.98 5.89 41.79
C GLU A 5 9.84 6.32 43.27
N ALA A 6 10.13 7.58 43.58
CA ALA A 6 9.98 8.15 44.93
C ALA A 6 8.53 8.23 45.41
N LEU A 7 7.55 8.41 44.53
CA LEU A 7 6.13 8.41 44.88
C LEU A 7 5.63 6.97 45.07
N ALA A 8 6.02 6.05 44.16
CA ALA A 8 5.72 4.63 44.27
C ALA A 8 6.23 4.05 45.60
N ALA A 9 7.49 4.36 45.98
CA ALA A 9 8.07 3.94 47.25
C ALA A 9 7.27 4.46 48.46
N ARG A 10 6.71 5.68 48.40
CA ARG A 10 5.88 6.24 49.48
C ARG A 10 4.53 5.53 49.58
N ILE A 11 3.93 5.17 48.43
CA ILE A 11 2.66 4.42 48.40
C ILE A 11 2.87 3.02 49.05
N VAL A 12 3.89 2.29 48.56
CA VAL A 12 4.22 0.95 49.10
C VAL A 12 4.58 1.02 50.58
N LYS A 13 5.33 2.03 51.02
CA LYS A 13 5.67 2.23 52.45
C LYS A 13 4.43 2.48 53.31
N LYS A 14 3.40 3.14 52.79
CA LYS A 14 2.17 3.46 53.56
C LYS A 14 1.24 2.26 53.63
N PHE A 15 1.08 1.51 52.53
CA PHE A 15 0.04 0.48 52.43
C PHE A 15 0.59 -0.97 52.43
N GLY A 16 1.91 -1.14 52.27
CA GLY A 16 2.54 -2.47 52.28
C GLY A 16 1.96 -3.42 51.24
N ASP A 17 1.60 -4.64 51.68
CA ASP A 17 1.04 -5.68 50.82
C ASP A 17 -0.37 -5.34 50.29
N ASP A 18 -1.11 -4.44 50.95
CA ASP A 18 -2.41 -3.96 50.51
C ASP A 18 -2.35 -2.90 49.39
N THR A 19 -1.15 -2.50 48.95
CA THR A 19 -0.98 -1.42 47.99
C THR A 19 -1.83 -1.59 46.74
N PHE A 20 -1.80 -2.77 46.13
CA PHE A 20 -2.56 -3.03 44.88
C PHE A 20 -4.07 -3.06 45.14
N ARG A 21 -4.52 -3.70 46.24
CA ARG A 21 -5.92 -3.71 46.62
C ARG A 21 -6.48 -2.31 46.83
N ILE A 22 -5.72 -1.43 47.53
CA ILE A 22 -6.14 -0.05 47.76
C ILE A 22 -6.20 0.76 46.47
N ILE A 23 -5.26 0.56 45.54
CA ILE A 23 -5.30 1.24 44.25
C ILE A 23 -6.53 0.80 43.40
N GLU A 24 -6.91 -0.49 43.47
CA GLU A 24 -8.00 -1.07 42.71
C GLU A 24 -9.38 -0.83 43.36
N GLU A 25 -9.51 -1.02 44.68
CA GLU A 25 -10.81 -1.04 45.36
C GLU A 25 -11.09 0.24 46.17
N GLU A 26 -10.09 0.95 46.63
CA GLU A 26 -10.21 2.10 47.54
C GLU A 26 -9.27 3.25 47.09
N PRO A 27 -9.30 3.70 45.78
CA PRO A 27 -8.31 4.65 45.25
C PRO A 27 -8.34 6.02 45.97
N GLU A 28 -9.44 6.40 46.58
CA GLU A 28 -9.56 7.62 47.38
C GLU A 28 -8.60 7.64 48.56
N ARG A 29 -8.21 6.48 49.09
CA ARG A 29 -7.22 6.40 50.19
C ARG A 29 -5.79 6.74 49.77
N LEU A 30 -5.50 6.77 48.47
CA LEU A 30 -4.20 7.22 47.98
C LEU A 30 -3.88 8.68 48.37
N VAL A 31 -4.90 9.49 48.65
CA VAL A 31 -4.74 10.87 49.14
C VAL A 31 -4.04 10.92 50.51
N GLU A 32 -4.11 9.83 51.30
CA GLU A 32 -3.36 9.71 52.56
C GLU A 32 -1.84 9.79 52.36
N VAL A 33 -1.33 9.60 51.11
CA VAL A 33 0.07 9.66 50.75
C VAL A 33 0.45 11.09 50.36
N LYS A 34 1.39 11.69 51.07
CA LYS A 34 1.83 13.06 50.81
C LYS A 34 2.30 13.26 49.35
N GLY A 35 1.60 14.14 48.61
CA GLY A 35 1.88 14.46 47.21
C GLY A 35 0.93 13.78 46.21
N ILE A 36 -0.16 13.15 46.68
CA ILE A 36 -1.25 12.64 45.85
C ILE A 36 -2.51 13.48 46.13
N SER A 37 -3.03 14.14 45.12
CA SER A 37 -4.35 14.79 45.15
C SER A 37 -5.42 13.79 44.73
N GLU A 38 -6.71 14.08 45.02
CA GLU A 38 -7.86 13.27 44.60
C GLU A 38 -7.83 12.99 43.08
N ARG A 39 -7.59 14.02 42.28
CA ARG A 39 -7.44 13.88 40.83
C ARG A 39 -6.33 12.90 40.45
N LYS A 40 -5.19 12.98 41.13
CA LYS A 40 -4.04 12.09 40.87
C LYS A 40 -4.31 10.67 41.36
N ALA A 41 -5.04 10.49 42.42
CA ALA A 41 -5.49 9.19 42.92
C ALA A 41 -6.38 8.49 41.86
N GLN A 42 -7.34 9.21 41.31
CA GLN A 42 -8.19 8.72 40.23
C GLN A 42 -7.40 8.39 38.95
N GLU A 43 -6.47 9.27 38.54
CA GLU A 43 -5.60 9.00 37.38
C GLU A 43 -4.75 7.73 37.57
N ILE A 44 -4.29 7.45 38.81
CA ILE A 44 -3.54 6.23 39.15
C ILE A 44 -4.46 5.01 39.05
N ALA A 45 -5.67 5.07 39.60
CA ALA A 45 -6.62 4.00 39.56
C ALA A 45 -7.01 3.61 38.14
N VAL A 46 -7.37 4.58 37.29
CA VAL A 46 -7.69 4.36 35.87
C VAL A 46 -6.51 3.71 35.13
N GLN A 47 -5.29 4.21 35.33
CA GLN A 47 -4.11 3.61 34.69
C GLN A 47 -3.79 2.19 35.19
N MET A 48 -4.14 1.86 36.42
CA MET A 48 -3.98 0.49 36.93
C MET A 48 -5.04 -0.43 36.40
N GLU A 49 -6.29 0.03 36.23
CA GLU A 49 -7.38 -0.72 35.66
C GLU A 49 -7.12 -1.03 34.18
N GLU A 50 -6.70 -0.05 33.38
CA GLU A 50 -6.23 -0.26 31.99
C GLU A 50 -5.09 -1.29 31.90
N LYS A 51 -4.15 -1.26 32.84
CA LYS A 51 -3.04 -2.25 32.88
C LYS A 51 -3.49 -3.64 33.36
N LYS A 52 -4.55 -3.70 34.18
CA LYS A 52 -5.13 -4.97 34.61
C LYS A 52 -5.81 -5.64 33.44
N ASP A 53 -6.67 -4.91 32.72
CA ASP A 53 -7.36 -5.41 31.53
C ASP A 53 -6.37 -5.88 30.46
N LEU A 54 -5.32 -5.09 30.19
CA LEU A 54 -4.26 -5.51 29.28
C LEU A 54 -3.55 -6.79 29.76
N ARG A 55 -3.25 -6.92 31.05
CA ARG A 55 -2.59 -8.11 31.60
C ARG A 55 -3.48 -9.36 31.47
N GLU A 56 -4.74 -9.22 31.81
CA GLU A 56 -5.72 -10.31 31.67
C GLU A 56 -5.87 -10.71 30.19
N ALA A 57 -5.94 -9.74 29.29
CA ALA A 57 -5.94 -9.95 27.84
C ALA A 57 -4.68 -10.69 27.36
N LEU A 58 -3.49 -10.28 27.82
CA LEU A 58 -2.24 -10.94 27.47
C LEU A 58 -2.22 -12.40 27.95
N VAL A 59 -2.62 -12.67 29.20
CA VAL A 59 -2.70 -14.03 29.75
C VAL A 59 -3.68 -14.89 28.95
N TYR A 60 -4.85 -14.34 28.61
CA TYR A 60 -5.85 -15.03 27.79
C TYR A 60 -5.29 -15.38 26.39
N LEU A 61 -4.68 -14.42 25.70
CA LEU A 61 -4.13 -14.65 24.36
C LEU A 61 -2.94 -15.61 24.35
N GLN A 62 -2.12 -15.62 25.41
CA GLN A 62 -1.02 -16.57 25.57
C GLN A 62 -1.49 -18.04 25.62
N GLN A 63 -2.68 -18.33 26.14
CA GLN A 63 -3.24 -19.69 26.15
C GLN A 63 -3.39 -20.25 24.73
N TYR A 64 -3.56 -19.39 23.74
CA TYR A 64 -3.63 -19.75 22.33
C TYR A 64 -2.28 -19.62 21.60
N GLY A 65 -1.17 -19.46 22.34
CA GLY A 65 0.19 -19.38 21.79
C GLY A 65 0.50 -18.07 21.08
N ILE A 66 -0.26 -17.01 21.37
CA ILE A 66 -0.03 -15.67 20.82
C ILE A 66 1.11 -15.00 21.59
N SER A 67 2.11 -14.47 20.86
CA SER A 67 3.24 -13.76 21.48
C SER A 67 2.78 -12.45 22.14
N ASN A 68 3.52 -12.00 23.17
CA ASN A 68 3.21 -10.75 23.87
C ASN A 68 3.11 -9.54 22.92
N THR A 69 4.01 -9.42 21.95
CA THR A 69 4.01 -8.33 20.98
C THR A 69 2.73 -8.32 20.15
N LEU A 70 2.29 -9.50 19.70
CA LEU A 70 1.05 -9.63 18.92
C LEU A 70 -0.18 -9.44 19.82
N ALA A 71 -0.15 -9.92 21.04
CA ALA A 71 -1.25 -9.78 22.02
C ALA A 71 -1.50 -8.30 22.36
N VAL A 72 -0.45 -7.49 22.50
CA VAL A 72 -0.58 -6.03 22.69
C VAL A 72 -1.22 -5.36 21.46
N LYS A 73 -0.84 -5.77 20.23
CA LYS A 73 -1.46 -5.25 19.02
C LYS A 73 -2.95 -5.60 18.92
N ILE A 74 -3.30 -6.85 19.23
CA ILE A 74 -4.71 -7.31 19.25
C ILE A 74 -5.51 -6.50 20.27
N TYR A 75 -4.98 -6.33 21.50
CA TYR A 75 -5.65 -5.55 22.52
C TYR A 75 -5.79 -4.07 22.12
N ASN A 76 -4.78 -3.46 21.53
CA ASN A 76 -4.84 -2.08 21.05
C ASN A 76 -5.91 -1.90 19.94
N THR A 77 -6.09 -2.92 19.08
CA THR A 77 -7.08 -2.86 17.99
C THR A 77 -8.51 -3.05 18.48
N TYR A 78 -8.75 -3.98 19.41
CA TYR A 78 -10.09 -4.40 19.80
C TYR A 78 -10.48 -4.06 21.25
N GLY A 79 -9.51 -3.74 22.11
CA GLY A 79 -9.76 -3.60 23.54
C GLY A 79 -10.39 -4.87 24.10
N MET A 80 -11.44 -4.73 24.90
CA MET A 80 -12.20 -5.86 25.49
C MET A 80 -13.03 -6.65 24.47
N GLU A 81 -13.32 -6.09 23.28
CA GLU A 81 -14.04 -6.79 22.20
C GLU A 81 -13.21 -7.98 21.66
N MET A 82 -11.90 -7.99 21.90
CA MET A 82 -11.03 -9.09 21.48
C MET A 82 -11.53 -10.47 21.92
N TYR A 83 -12.17 -10.58 23.11
CA TYR A 83 -12.70 -11.86 23.62
C TYR A 83 -13.81 -12.42 22.74
N SER A 84 -14.70 -11.56 22.23
CA SER A 84 -15.76 -11.98 21.31
C SER A 84 -15.20 -12.27 19.92
N VAL A 85 -14.27 -11.47 19.43
CA VAL A 85 -13.57 -11.70 18.16
C VAL A 85 -12.86 -13.04 18.16
N MET A 86 -12.09 -13.35 19.22
CA MET A 86 -11.39 -14.61 19.35
C MET A 86 -12.34 -15.81 19.36
N ARG A 87 -13.49 -15.70 20.01
CA ARG A 87 -14.47 -16.79 20.17
C ARG A 87 -15.33 -16.98 18.93
N GLU A 88 -15.76 -15.90 18.29
CA GLU A 88 -16.73 -15.94 17.20
C GLU A 88 -16.07 -16.03 15.82
N ASN A 89 -15.07 -15.19 15.59
CA ASN A 89 -14.38 -15.12 14.30
C ASN A 89 -12.93 -14.64 14.42
N PRO A 90 -11.98 -15.52 14.79
CA PRO A 90 -10.57 -15.15 14.91
C PRO A 90 -9.91 -14.77 13.58
N TYR A 91 -10.54 -15.04 12.43
CA TYR A 91 -10.03 -14.63 11.12
C TYR A 91 -10.09 -13.12 10.90
N ARG A 92 -10.90 -12.39 11.69
CA ARG A 92 -10.85 -10.92 11.73
C ARG A 92 -9.46 -10.40 12.10
N LEU A 93 -8.69 -11.14 12.87
CA LEU A 93 -7.29 -10.77 13.17
C LEU A 93 -6.45 -10.60 11.91
N ALA A 94 -6.71 -11.42 10.87
CA ALA A 94 -6.01 -11.31 9.59
C ALA A 94 -6.47 -10.09 8.76
N GLU A 95 -7.66 -9.58 9.01
CA GLU A 95 -8.19 -8.38 8.35
C GLU A 95 -7.76 -7.09 9.06
N ASP A 96 -7.73 -7.09 10.41
CA ASP A 96 -7.67 -5.87 11.22
C ASP A 96 -6.32 -5.63 11.92
N VAL A 97 -5.52 -6.71 12.18
CA VAL A 97 -4.27 -6.59 12.94
C VAL A 97 -3.06 -6.70 12.03
N SER A 98 -2.23 -5.66 12.04
CA SER A 98 -0.99 -5.65 11.26
C SER A 98 -0.01 -6.74 11.70
N GLY A 99 0.51 -7.50 10.72
CA GLY A 99 1.42 -8.61 10.95
C GLY A 99 0.72 -9.95 11.21
N VAL A 100 -0.62 -10.01 11.22
CA VAL A 100 -1.39 -11.25 11.24
C VAL A 100 -1.84 -11.59 9.82
N GLY A 101 -1.31 -12.67 9.26
CA GLY A 101 -1.80 -13.24 8.01
C GLY A 101 -2.78 -14.39 8.27
N PHE A 102 -3.43 -14.88 7.20
CA PHE A 102 -4.36 -16.02 7.27
C PHE A 102 -3.78 -17.21 8.04
N ARG A 103 -2.51 -17.60 7.79
CA ARG A 103 -1.89 -18.77 8.44
C ARG A 103 -1.82 -18.63 9.96
N ILE A 104 -1.49 -17.45 10.46
CA ILE A 104 -1.46 -17.19 11.92
C ILE A 104 -2.88 -17.23 12.49
N ALA A 105 -3.84 -16.60 11.82
CA ALA A 105 -5.24 -16.64 12.22
C ALA A 105 -5.82 -18.06 12.20
N ASP A 106 -5.47 -18.86 11.20
CA ASP A 106 -5.89 -20.27 11.06
C ASP A 106 -5.31 -21.16 12.17
N GLU A 107 -4.04 -20.96 12.53
CA GLU A 107 -3.41 -21.64 13.65
C GLU A 107 -4.08 -21.29 14.99
N ILE A 108 -4.37 -20.02 15.22
CA ILE A 108 -5.09 -19.54 16.40
C ILE A 108 -6.51 -20.13 16.43
N ALA A 109 -7.24 -20.08 15.32
CA ALA A 109 -8.58 -20.63 15.18
C ALA A 109 -8.61 -22.14 15.50
N GLY A 110 -7.63 -22.90 15.00
CA GLY A 110 -7.47 -24.32 15.31
C GLY A 110 -7.26 -24.59 16.79
N ARG A 111 -6.49 -23.76 17.50
CA ARG A 111 -6.26 -23.87 18.95
C ARG A 111 -7.52 -23.51 19.77
N ILE A 112 -8.35 -22.62 19.25
CA ILE A 112 -9.64 -22.25 19.87
C ILE A 112 -10.69 -23.35 19.64
N GLY A 113 -10.51 -24.21 18.64
CA GLY A 113 -11.43 -25.29 18.27
C GLY A 113 -12.46 -24.89 17.20
N ILE A 114 -12.15 -23.89 16.37
CA ILE A 114 -12.96 -23.55 15.20
C ILE A 114 -12.89 -24.70 14.19
N HIS A 115 -14.04 -25.11 13.66
CA HIS A 115 -14.12 -26.19 12.67
C HIS A 115 -13.41 -25.82 11.36
N THR A 116 -12.78 -26.82 10.74
CA THR A 116 -12.00 -26.66 9.51
C THR A 116 -12.84 -26.28 8.29
N ASP A 117 -14.14 -26.53 8.32
CA ASP A 117 -15.13 -26.19 7.30
C ASP A 117 -15.98 -24.97 7.64
N SER A 118 -15.61 -24.20 8.68
CA SER A 118 -16.36 -23.00 9.04
C SER A 118 -16.34 -21.97 7.90
N ASP A 119 -17.47 -21.32 7.69
CA ASP A 119 -17.63 -20.27 6.65
C ASP A 119 -16.59 -19.16 6.80
N TYR A 120 -16.27 -18.76 8.01
CA TYR A 120 -15.25 -17.73 8.29
C TYR A 120 -13.87 -18.15 7.82
N ARG A 121 -13.51 -19.43 8.03
CA ARG A 121 -12.24 -19.98 7.55
C ARG A 121 -12.18 -19.99 6.04
N ILE A 122 -13.23 -20.51 5.39
CA ILE A 122 -13.30 -20.61 3.93
C ILE A 122 -13.22 -19.20 3.31
N ARG A 123 -14.00 -18.25 3.81
CA ARG A 123 -14.01 -16.85 3.32
C ARG A 123 -12.66 -16.18 3.45
N SER A 124 -12.02 -16.31 4.61
CA SER A 124 -10.67 -15.76 4.83
C SER A 124 -9.62 -16.43 3.95
N GLY A 125 -9.72 -17.74 3.74
CA GLY A 125 -8.83 -18.50 2.87
C GLY A 125 -8.97 -18.12 1.39
N ILE A 126 -10.18 -17.85 0.90
CA ILE A 126 -10.42 -17.33 -0.47
C ILE A 126 -9.72 -15.99 -0.66
N LEU A 127 -9.92 -15.04 0.27
CA LEU A 127 -9.26 -13.74 0.22
C LEU A 127 -7.75 -13.86 0.26
N TYR A 128 -7.22 -14.74 1.10
CA TYR A 128 -5.79 -15.00 1.20
C TYR A 128 -5.22 -15.60 -0.10
N THR A 129 -5.94 -16.52 -0.75
CA THR A 129 -5.55 -17.10 -2.04
C THR A 129 -5.40 -16.04 -3.11
N LEU A 130 -6.32 -15.07 -3.17
CA LEU A 130 -6.21 -13.93 -4.08
C LEU A 130 -5.03 -13.02 -3.72
N LEU A 131 -4.77 -12.76 -2.43
CA LEU A 131 -3.61 -11.96 -2.01
C LEU A 131 -2.27 -12.65 -2.33
N GLN A 132 -2.21 -13.99 -2.27
CA GLN A 132 -1.03 -14.72 -2.73
C GLN A 132 -0.82 -14.55 -4.25
N ALA A 133 -1.90 -14.63 -5.04
CA ALA A 133 -1.84 -14.39 -6.47
C ALA A 133 -1.36 -12.97 -6.83
N VAL A 134 -1.72 -11.98 -6.01
CA VAL A 134 -1.18 -10.61 -6.15
C VAL A 134 0.33 -10.59 -5.94
N GLY A 135 0.85 -11.32 -4.97
CA GLY A 135 2.29 -11.49 -4.77
C GLY A 135 3.00 -12.16 -5.96
N GLU A 136 2.27 -12.93 -6.76
CA GLU A 136 2.73 -13.54 -8.02
C GLU A 136 2.59 -12.59 -9.24
N GLY A 137 2.03 -11.39 -9.05
CA GLY A 137 1.81 -10.38 -10.09
C GLY A 137 0.43 -10.42 -10.75
N HIS A 138 -0.56 -11.09 -10.15
CA HIS A 138 -1.91 -11.20 -10.68
C HIS A 138 -2.89 -10.31 -9.90
N CYS A 139 -3.69 -9.49 -10.58
CA CYS A 139 -4.77 -8.72 -9.93
C CYS A 139 -6.04 -9.56 -9.72
N PHE A 140 -6.20 -10.66 -10.43
CA PHE A 140 -7.33 -11.57 -10.34
C PHE A 140 -6.92 -13.02 -10.58
N LEU A 141 -7.82 -13.93 -10.27
CA LEU A 141 -7.75 -15.33 -10.72
C LEU A 141 -9.04 -15.70 -11.48
N PRO A 142 -8.95 -16.56 -12.51
CA PRO A 142 -10.12 -17.25 -13.05
C PRO A 142 -10.82 -18.05 -11.95
N LEU A 143 -12.16 -18.09 -11.94
CA LEU A 143 -12.94 -18.70 -10.88
C LEU A 143 -12.53 -20.16 -10.60
N GLU A 144 -12.38 -20.98 -11.62
CA GLU A 144 -11.99 -22.38 -11.46
C GLU A 144 -10.57 -22.53 -10.86
N LEU A 145 -9.66 -21.64 -11.21
CA LEU A 145 -8.32 -21.61 -10.62
C LEU A 145 -8.35 -21.16 -9.16
N LEU A 146 -9.20 -20.18 -8.84
CA LEU A 146 -9.40 -19.72 -7.46
C LEU A 146 -9.95 -20.84 -6.59
N LEU A 147 -10.99 -21.55 -7.05
CA LEU A 147 -11.60 -22.66 -6.32
C LEU A 147 -10.60 -23.78 -6.05
N ARG A 148 -9.83 -24.18 -7.06
CA ARG A 148 -8.79 -25.20 -6.91
C ARG A 148 -7.70 -24.79 -5.91
N ARG A 149 -7.12 -23.60 -6.07
CA ARG A 149 -6.07 -23.11 -5.14
C ARG A 149 -6.59 -22.95 -3.70
N ALA A 150 -7.82 -22.47 -3.53
CA ALA A 150 -8.44 -22.36 -2.22
C ALA A 150 -8.74 -23.76 -1.61
N SER A 151 -9.19 -24.73 -2.42
CA SER A 151 -9.37 -26.12 -2.01
C SER A 151 -8.06 -26.76 -1.53
N GLU A 152 -6.98 -26.57 -2.27
CA GLU A 152 -5.63 -27.05 -1.89
C GLU A 152 -5.14 -26.40 -0.59
N LEU A 153 -5.36 -25.08 -0.42
CA LEU A 153 -4.97 -24.36 0.79
C LEU A 153 -5.74 -24.81 2.03
N LEU A 154 -7.06 -24.96 1.89
CA LEU A 154 -7.97 -25.18 3.02
C LEU A 154 -8.21 -26.65 3.33
N GLY A 155 -7.95 -27.57 2.38
CA GLY A 155 -8.32 -28.97 2.49
C GLY A 155 -9.84 -29.20 2.46
N VAL A 156 -10.60 -28.30 1.81
CA VAL A 156 -12.06 -28.33 1.72
C VAL A 156 -12.46 -28.48 0.25
N SER A 157 -13.56 -29.20 -0.03
CA SER A 157 -14.02 -29.40 -1.41
C SER A 157 -14.43 -28.09 -2.10
N GLU A 158 -14.24 -27.98 -3.41
CA GLU A 158 -14.64 -26.82 -4.20
C GLU A 158 -16.15 -26.53 -4.12
N GLU A 159 -16.98 -27.57 -3.94
CA GLU A 159 -18.42 -27.42 -3.75
C GLU A 159 -18.78 -26.61 -2.50
N ASN A 160 -18.00 -26.73 -1.43
CA ASN A 160 -18.20 -25.96 -0.20
C ASN A 160 -17.60 -24.54 -0.30
N ILE A 161 -16.61 -24.33 -1.18
CA ILE A 161 -15.95 -23.04 -1.37
C ILE A 161 -16.79 -22.12 -2.27
N ARG A 162 -17.37 -22.65 -3.35
CA ARG A 162 -18.13 -21.87 -4.35
C ARG A 162 -19.21 -20.96 -3.74
N PRO A 163 -20.08 -21.42 -2.83
CA PRO A 163 -21.09 -20.55 -2.21
C PRO A 163 -20.47 -19.40 -1.41
N GLN A 164 -19.28 -19.60 -0.85
CA GLN A 164 -18.60 -18.54 -0.08
C GLN A 164 -17.97 -17.48 -0.99
N VAL A 165 -17.61 -17.82 -2.23
CA VAL A 165 -17.24 -16.81 -3.25
C VAL A 165 -18.43 -15.90 -3.53
N ASP A 166 -19.62 -16.47 -3.74
CA ASP A 166 -20.85 -15.71 -3.99
C ASP A 166 -21.21 -14.80 -2.80
N ASN A 167 -21.09 -15.30 -1.58
CA ASN A 167 -21.29 -14.52 -0.36
C ASN A 167 -20.30 -13.36 -0.27
N LEU A 168 -19.01 -13.56 -0.58
CA LEU A 168 -18.00 -12.51 -0.58
C LEU A 168 -18.26 -11.46 -1.68
N ILE A 169 -18.86 -11.83 -2.80
CA ILE A 169 -19.29 -10.89 -3.83
C ILE A 169 -20.47 -10.05 -3.32
N MET A 170 -21.46 -10.66 -2.64
CA MET A 170 -22.57 -9.94 -2.02
C MET A 170 -22.08 -8.96 -0.97
N ASP A 171 -21.08 -9.33 -0.17
CA ASP A 171 -20.45 -8.49 0.85
C ASP A 171 -19.49 -7.44 0.27
N ARG A 172 -19.37 -7.37 -1.06
CA ARG A 172 -18.47 -6.44 -1.78
C ARG A 172 -16.98 -6.58 -1.42
N LYS A 173 -16.59 -7.72 -0.88
CA LYS A 173 -15.18 -8.07 -0.66
C LYS A 173 -14.51 -8.60 -1.92
N LEU A 174 -15.29 -9.19 -2.82
CA LEU A 174 -14.87 -9.65 -4.16
C LEU A 174 -15.66 -8.94 -5.26
N VAL A 175 -15.07 -8.91 -6.45
CA VAL A 175 -15.73 -8.48 -7.69
C VAL A 175 -15.50 -9.55 -8.75
N ALA A 176 -16.58 -10.02 -9.40
CA ALA A 176 -16.52 -10.93 -10.52
C ALA A 176 -16.80 -10.19 -11.84
N LYS A 177 -15.99 -10.47 -12.86
CA LYS A 177 -16.13 -9.97 -14.24
C LYS A 177 -15.94 -11.15 -15.21
N GLY A 178 -17.04 -11.70 -15.69
CA GLY A 178 -16.98 -12.97 -16.40
C GLY A 178 -16.48 -14.09 -15.49
N ASP A 179 -15.41 -14.73 -15.87
CA ASP A 179 -14.71 -15.75 -15.08
C ASP A 179 -13.63 -15.18 -14.14
N ALA A 180 -13.26 -13.91 -14.31
CA ALA A 180 -12.22 -13.26 -13.49
C ALA A 180 -12.78 -12.82 -12.13
N VAL A 181 -12.16 -13.28 -11.04
CA VAL A 181 -12.50 -12.93 -9.65
C VAL A 181 -11.36 -12.12 -9.03
N PHE A 182 -11.69 -10.92 -8.58
CA PHE A 182 -10.78 -9.97 -7.97
C PHE A 182 -11.09 -9.81 -6.48
N ALA A 183 -10.07 -9.57 -5.66
CA ALA A 183 -10.31 -8.85 -4.42
C ALA A 183 -10.72 -7.40 -4.74
N ALA A 184 -11.75 -6.89 -4.08
CA ALA A 184 -12.39 -5.61 -4.45
C ALA A 184 -11.39 -4.44 -4.54
N ALA A 185 -10.42 -4.39 -3.62
CA ALA A 185 -9.40 -3.34 -3.61
C ALA A 185 -8.59 -3.29 -4.92
N TYR A 186 -8.24 -4.45 -5.49
CA TYR A 186 -7.47 -4.54 -6.74
C TYR A 186 -8.31 -4.25 -7.97
N TYR A 187 -9.57 -4.70 -8.00
CA TYR A 187 -10.50 -4.33 -9.07
C TYR A 187 -10.68 -2.81 -9.18
N TYR A 188 -10.95 -2.16 -8.04
CA TYR A 188 -11.12 -0.71 -8.04
C TYR A 188 -9.81 0.05 -8.28
N ALA A 189 -8.66 -0.51 -7.89
CA ALA A 189 -7.36 0.06 -8.23
C ALA A 189 -7.14 0.07 -9.75
N GLU A 190 -7.38 -1.05 -10.45
CA GLU A 190 -7.29 -1.12 -11.92
C GLU A 190 -8.27 -0.16 -12.59
N LEU A 191 -9.54 -0.16 -12.17
CA LEU A 191 -10.57 0.72 -12.73
C LEU A 191 -10.21 2.20 -12.57
N ASN A 192 -9.72 2.58 -11.40
CA ASN A 192 -9.29 3.94 -11.11
C ASN A 192 -8.06 4.33 -11.95
N CYS A 193 -7.06 3.43 -12.06
CA CYS A 193 -5.90 3.68 -12.92
C CYS A 193 -6.33 3.88 -14.37
N ALA A 194 -7.19 3.02 -14.90
CA ALA A 194 -7.70 3.14 -16.27
C ALA A 194 -8.44 4.48 -16.51
N ASN A 195 -9.26 4.90 -15.55
CA ASN A 195 -9.96 6.19 -15.63
C ASN A 195 -8.99 7.38 -15.57
N MET A 196 -8.01 7.35 -14.67
CA MET A 196 -7.00 8.41 -14.55
C MET A 196 -6.14 8.51 -15.82
N LEU A 197 -5.67 7.38 -16.35
CA LEU A 197 -4.92 7.35 -17.61
C LEU A 197 -5.73 7.89 -18.78
N ARG A 198 -7.01 7.53 -18.87
CA ARG A 198 -7.90 8.09 -19.91
C ARG A 198 -8.04 9.59 -19.80
N ASN A 199 -8.10 10.12 -18.57
CA ASN A 199 -8.20 11.56 -18.35
C ASN A 199 -6.88 12.30 -18.64
N LEU A 200 -5.74 11.64 -18.50
CA LEU A 200 -4.42 12.17 -18.86
C LEU A 200 -4.14 12.07 -20.36
N ASN A 201 -4.79 11.17 -21.08
CA ASN A 201 -4.61 10.97 -22.52
C ASN A 201 -5.35 12.05 -23.33
N ILE A 202 -4.90 13.30 -23.20
CA ILE A 202 -5.43 14.46 -23.88
C ILE A 202 -4.44 14.87 -24.99
N PRO A 203 -4.91 15.15 -26.22
CA PRO A 203 -4.05 15.74 -27.24
C PRO A 203 -3.52 17.11 -26.79
N MET A 204 -2.21 17.32 -26.89
CA MET A 204 -1.55 18.57 -26.48
C MET A 204 -1.50 19.61 -27.60
N LEU A 205 -1.81 19.22 -28.83
CA LEU A 205 -1.82 20.08 -30.00
C LEU A 205 -3.24 20.40 -30.45
N GLU A 206 -3.43 21.64 -30.92
CA GLU A 206 -4.70 22.07 -31.49
C GLU A 206 -4.96 21.41 -32.85
N ALA A 207 -6.15 20.85 -33.02
CA ALA A 207 -6.52 20.07 -34.20
C ALA A 207 -6.45 20.88 -35.54
N GLU A 208 -6.55 22.21 -35.48
CA GLU A 208 -6.66 23.04 -36.66
C GLU A 208 -5.37 23.21 -37.48
N ASN A 209 -4.17 22.94 -36.92
CA ASN A 209 -2.87 23.15 -37.54
C ASN A 209 -1.89 21.98 -37.44
N LEU A 210 -2.39 20.75 -37.21
CA LEU A 210 -1.56 19.57 -36.99
C LEU A 210 -0.41 19.37 -37.97
N PRO A 211 -0.60 19.44 -39.32
CA PRO A 211 0.51 19.19 -40.26
C PRO A 211 1.65 20.23 -40.17
N ALA A 212 1.32 21.49 -39.92
CA ALA A 212 2.33 22.56 -39.79
C ALA A 212 3.08 22.45 -38.45
N GLN A 213 2.37 22.08 -37.38
CA GLN A 213 2.95 21.85 -36.08
C GLN A 213 3.87 20.61 -36.08
N ASP A 214 3.45 19.52 -36.75
CA ASP A 214 4.26 18.32 -36.92
C ASP A 214 5.57 18.60 -37.64
N MET A 215 5.53 19.34 -38.74
CA MET A 215 6.73 19.76 -39.46
C MET A 215 7.65 20.64 -38.60
N ALA A 216 7.09 21.55 -37.82
CA ALA A 216 7.85 22.43 -36.95
C ALA A 216 8.54 21.67 -35.81
N ILE A 217 7.83 20.75 -35.17
CA ILE A 217 8.37 19.86 -34.11
C ILE A 217 9.50 19.02 -34.71
N ARG A 218 9.26 18.33 -35.82
CA ARG A 218 10.26 17.46 -36.46
C ARG A 218 11.53 18.24 -36.81
N LYS A 219 11.42 19.38 -37.46
CA LYS A 219 12.55 20.25 -37.82
C LYS A 219 13.33 20.72 -36.59
N ARG A 220 12.62 20.96 -35.47
CA ARG A 220 13.26 21.36 -34.23
C ARG A 220 14.01 20.18 -33.62
N LEU A 221 13.42 18.97 -33.57
CA LEU A 221 14.04 17.76 -33.07
C LEU A 221 15.29 17.40 -33.87
N GLU A 222 15.25 17.48 -35.19
CA GLU A 222 16.40 17.22 -36.05
C GLU A 222 17.58 18.18 -35.73
N ARG A 223 17.30 19.49 -35.57
CA ARG A 223 18.31 20.46 -35.14
C ARG A 223 18.86 20.21 -33.75
N MET A 224 18.00 19.77 -32.82
CA MET A 224 18.43 19.43 -31.47
C MET A 224 19.32 18.20 -31.47
N ALA A 225 18.97 17.18 -32.25
CA ALA A 225 19.77 15.95 -32.40
C ALA A 225 21.16 16.28 -32.97
N GLU A 226 21.23 17.14 -34.04
CA GLU A 226 22.51 17.60 -34.60
C GLU A 226 23.35 18.35 -33.56
N ASN A 227 22.77 19.30 -32.82
CA ASN A 227 23.47 20.07 -31.79
C ASN A 227 24.00 19.22 -30.64
N LEU A 228 23.27 18.15 -30.26
CA LEU A 228 23.62 17.23 -29.18
C LEU A 228 24.50 16.09 -29.69
N SER A 229 24.82 16.03 -30.99
CA SER A 229 25.50 14.89 -31.61
C SER A 229 24.84 13.54 -31.31
N MET A 230 23.50 13.54 -31.30
CA MET A 230 22.68 12.34 -31.09
C MET A 230 22.18 11.82 -32.44
N GLU A 231 22.45 10.55 -32.70
CA GLU A 231 21.88 9.85 -33.84
C GLU A 231 20.59 9.18 -33.44
N LEU A 232 19.46 9.62 -33.99
CA LEU A 232 18.14 9.04 -33.79
C LEU A 232 17.69 8.36 -35.10
N ASP A 233 17.20 7.13 -34.98
CA ASP A 233 16.50 6.51 -36.09
C ASP A 233 15.09 7.07 -36.27
N GLU A 234 14.44 6.73 -37.39
CA GLU A 234 13.10 7.23 -37.72
C GLU A 234 12.04 6.84 -36.68
N LEU A 235 12.13 5.67 -36.07
CA LEU A 235 11.18 5.23 -35.04
C LEU A 235 11.41 5.97 -33.72
N GLN A 236 12.66 6.21 -33.35
CA GLN A 236 13.03 6.98 -32.17
C GLN A 236 12.57 8.45 -32.33
N LEU A 237 12.77 9.05 -33.49
CA LEU A 237 12.32 10.40 -33.77
C LEU A 237 10.80 10.51 -33.70
N LYS A 238 10.08 9.55 -34.30
CA LYS A 238 8.64 9.43 -34.18
C LYS A 238 8.17 9.26 -32.75
N ALA A 239 8.86 8.46 -31.95
CA ALA A 239 8.54 8.27 -30.54
C ALA A 239 8.65 9.59 -29.74
N VAL A 240 9.68 10.40 -30.01
CA VAL A 240 9.80 11.74 -29.41
C VAL A 240 8.67 12.66 -29.87
N GLU A 241 8.34 12.67 -31.17
CA GLU A 241 7.22 13.45 -31.70
C GLU A 241 5.90 13.10 -31.00
N GLU A 242 5.59 11.80 -30.89
CA GLU A 242 4.35 11.34 -30.25
C GLU A 242 4.32 11.65 -28.74
N SER A 243 5.48 11.63 -28.05
CA SER A 243 5.55 12.02 -26.64
C SER A 243 5.21 13.50 -26.39
N ILE A 244 5.47 14.37 -27.38
CA ILE A 244 5.16 15.79 -27.31
C ILE A 244 3.67 16.06 -27.56
N LYS A 245 3.05 15.23 -28.39
CA LYS A 245 1.66 15.42 -28.85
C LYS A 245 0.61 14.92 -27.88
N ASN A 246 0.99 14.01 -26.99
CA ASN A 246 0.04 13.28 -26.17
C ASN A 246 0.34 13.45 -24.67
N GLY A 247 -0.69 13.66 -23.88
CA GLY A 247 -0.59 13.74 -22.42
C GLY A 247 -0.16 12.40 -21.76
N LEU A 248 -0.45 11.28 -22.42
CA LEU A 248 0.00 9.96 -22.03
C LEU A 248 0.80 9.33 -23.18
N PHE A 249 2.02 8.91 -22.93
CA PHE A 249 2.86 8.21 -23.90
C PHE A 249 3.51 6.96 -23.28
N ILE A 250 3.48 5.86 -24.02
CA ILE A 250 4.08 4.60 -23.62
C ILE A 250 5.16 4.21 -24.63
N LEU A 251 6.41 4.17 -24.17
CA LEU A 251 7.57 3.75 -24.94
C LEU A 251 7.91 2.29 -24.62
N SER A 252 7.67 1.40 -25.57
CA SER A 252 8.01 -0.03 -25.44
C SER A 252 9.10 -0.40 -26.44
N GLY A 253 10.03 -1.26 -26.05
CA GLY A 253 11.10 -1.71 -26.94
C GLY A 253 12.03 -2.70 -26.25
N GLY A 254 12.63 -3.61 -27.04
CA GLY A 254 13.58 -4.61 -26.57
C GLY A 254 14.87 -4.00 -25.98
N PRO A 255 15.72 -4.83 -25.37
CA PRO A 255 17.05 -4.40 -24.95
C PRO A 255 17.88 -3.95 -26.15
N GLY A 256 18.60 -2.83 -26.01
CA GLY A 256 19.45 -2.29 -27.08
C GLY A 256 18.73 -1.51 -28.19
N THR A 257 17.42 -1.28 -28.12
CA THR A 257 16.66 -0.48 -29.11
C THR A 257 16.81 1.03 -28.95
N GLY A 258 17.71 1.50 -28.09
CA GLY A 258 17.94 2.92 -27.88
C GLY A 258 16.87 3.66 -27.08
N LYS A 259 16.06 2.97 -26.26
CA LYS A 259 15.07 3.62 -25.38
C LYS A 259 15.66 4.76 -24.56
N THR A 260 16.85 4.55 -23.98
CA THR A 260 17.54 5.57 -23.21
C THR A 260 17.89 6.81 -24.05
N THR A 261 18.29 6.63 -25.30
CA THR A 261 18.56 7.73 -26.24
C THR A 261 17.27 8.51 -26.53
N THR A 262 16.18 7.78 -26.78
CA THR A 262 14.85 8.39 -26.97
C THR A 262 14.40 9.18 -25.76
N ILE A 263 14.51 8.59 -24.54
CA ILE A 263 14.17 9.28 -23.28
C ILE A 263 15.04 10.52 -23.08
N ASN A 264 16.33 10.45 -23.35
CA ASN A 264 17.21 11.62 -23.29
C ASN A 264 16.76 12.76 -24.21
N MET A 265 16.35 12.42 -25.44
CA MET A 265 15.86 13.43 -26.37
C MET A 265 14.53 14.04 -25.90
N ILE A 266 13.62 13.23 -25.34
CA ILE A 266 12.38 13.70 -24.72
C ILE A 266 12.68 14.68 -23.58
N ILE A 267 13.58 14.33 -22.68
CA ILE A 267 13.99 15.20 -21.57
C ILE A 267 14.55 16.51 -22.08
N ARG A 268 15.50 16.48 -23.04
CA ARG A 268 16.10 17.69 -23.61
C ARG A 268 15.10 18.59 -24.31
N TYR A 269 14.10 18.01 -24.96
CA TYR A 269 13.03 18.77 -25.56
C TYR A 269 12.22 19.54 -24.51
N PHE A 270 11.71 18.86 -23.50
CA PHE A 270 10.90 19.50 -22.46
C PHE A 270 11.71 20.47 -21.59
N GLU A 271 12.99 20.17 -21.33
CA GLU A 271 13.92 21.12 -20.70
C GLU A 271 14.04 22.42 -21.51
N SER A 272 14.12 22.31 -22.84
CA SER A 272 14.20 23.48 -23.73
C SER A 272 12.88 24.31 -23.81
N GLU A 273 11.75 23.69 -23.36
CA GLU A 273 10.47 24.38 -23.17
C GLU A 273 10.34 25.02 -21.77
N GLY A 274 11.32 24.81 -20.89
CA GLY A 274 11.30 25.32 -19.53
C GLY A 274 10.36 24.54 -18.59
N MET A 275 10.04 23.31 -18.93
CA MET A 275 9.14 22.46 -18.16
C MET A 275 9.87 21.76 -17.01
N ASP A 276 9.20 21.61 -15.87
CA ASP A 276 9.68 20.86 -14.71
C ASP A 276 9.49 19.35 -14.93
N ILE A 277 10.61 18.62 -15.01
CA ILE A 277 10.65 17.19 -15.36
C ILE A 277 11.03 16.36 -14.15
N PHE A 278 10.19 15.39 -13.78
CA PHE A 278 10.48 14.42 -12.75
C PHE A 278 10.71 13.04 -13.34
N LEU A 279 11.85 12.44 -12.96
CA LEU A 279 12.23 11.10 -13.39
C LEU A 279 12.05 10.11 -12.23
N ALA A 280 11.40 8.97 -12.52
CA ALA A 280 11.19 7.96 -11.52
C ALA A 280 11.38 6.53 -12.04
N ALA A 281 11.69 5.63 -11.12
CA ALA A 281 11.78 4.20 -11.37
C ALA A 281 11.31 3.41 -10.13
N PRO A 282 10.90 2.14 -10.27
CA PRO A 282 10.42 1.34 -9.13
C PRO A 282 11.50 1.02 -8.10
N THR A 283 12.75 0.90 -8.53
CA THR A 283 13.86 0.49 -7.65
C THR A 283 15.00 1.52 -7.63
N GLY A 284 15.76 1.57 -6.52
CA GLY A 284 16.91 2.46 -6.41
C GLY A 284 17.99 2.19 -7.46
N ARG A 285 18.14 0.92 -7.88
CA ARG A 285 19.08 0.54 -8.94
C ARG A 285 18.66 1.06 -10.32
N ALA A 286 17.37 0.99 -10.62
CA ALA A 286 16.82 1.53 -11.87
C ALA A 286 16.88 3.06 -11.88
N ALA A 287 16.53 3.74 -10.79
CA ALA A 287 16.65 5.17 -10.65
C ALA A 287 18.11 5.65 -10.83
N LYS A 288 19.06 4.97 -10.20
CA LYS A 288 20.48 5.29 -10.36
C LYS A 288 20.95 5.15 -11.82
N ARG A 289 20.57 4.05 -12.51
CA ARG A 289 20.87 3.86 -13.93
C ARG A 289 20.28 4.98 -14.80
N MET A 290 19.03 5.37 -14.51
CA MET A 290 18.36 6.44 -15.22
C MET A 290 19.09 7.77 -15.01
N THR A 291 19.53 8.08 -13.80
CA THR A 291 20.36 9.26 -13.51
C THR A 291 21.69 9.23 -14.28
N GLU A 292 22.41 8.12 -14.24
CA GLU A 292 23.70 7.97 -14.94
C GLU A 292 23.55 8.11 -16.47
N ALA A 293 22.46 7.59 -17.01
CA ALA A 293 22.20 7.57 -18.45
C ALA A 293 21.68 8.91 -19.00
N THR A 294 20.93 9.67 -18.19
CA THR A 294 20.29 10.93 -18.63
C THR A 294 21.03 12.18 -18.15
N GLY A 295 21.79 12.08 -17.07
CA GLY A 295 22.38 13.21 -16.36
C GLY A 295 21.38 13.98 -15.50
N PHE A 296 20.10 13.58 -15.42
CA PHE A 296 19.06 14.17 -14.58
C PHE A 296 18.80 13.29 -13.35
N GLU A 297 18.52 13.91 -12.20
CA GLU A 297 18.21 13.18 -10.99
C GLU A 297 16.92 12.36 -11.13
N ALA A 298 17.02 11.03 -11.03
CA ALA A 298 15.88 10.14 -10.96
C ALA A 298 15.72 9.59 -9.53
N LYS A 299 14.48 9.51 -9.07
CA LYS A 299 14.11 9.01 -7.73
C LYS A 299 13.37 7.68 -7.83
N THR A 300 13.31 6.92 -6.75
CA THR A 300 12.33 5.84 -6.69
C THR A 300 10.93 6.43 -6.58
N ILE A 301 9.91 5.72 -7.13
CA ILE A 301 8.51 6.18 -7.03
C ILE A 301 8.13 6.45 -5.58
N HIS A 302 8.54 5.60 -4.63
CA HIS A 302 8.31 5.80 -3.19
C HIS A 302 8.93 7.11 -2.66
N ARG A 303 10.15 7.45 -3.10
CA ARG A 303 10.80 8.70 -2.71
C ARG A 303 10.18 9.91 -3.39
N LEU A 304 9.75 9.76 -4.64
CA LEU A 304 9.04 10.81 -5.38
C LEU A 304 7.71 11.16 -4.70
N LEU A 305 6.99 10.14 -4.22
CA LEU A 305 5.73 10.29 -3.51
C LEU A 305 5.89 10.64 -2.02
N GLU A 306 7.12 10.80 -1.53
CA GLU A 306 7.43 11.17 -0.15
C GLU A 306 6.75 10.22 0.85
N LEU A 307 7.14 8.93 0.77
CA LEU A 307 6.63 7.90 1.69
C LEU A 307 6.95 8.27 3.14
N ASN A 308 5.91 8.52 3.92
CA ASN A 308 6.04 8.88 5.33
C ASN A 308 6.30 7.63 6.17
N SER A 309 7.58 7.41 6.53
CA SER A 309 8.01 6.29 7.38
C SER A 309 7.83 6.57 8.89
N ALA A 310 7.34 7.76 9.25
CA ALA A 310 7.23 8.21 10.65
C ALA A 310 5.90 7.89 11.31
N LEU A 311 4.93 7.33 10.59
CA LEU A 311 3.65 6.92 11.17
C LEU A 311 3.75 5.51 11.73
N SER A 312 3.36 5.40 12.98
CA SER A 312 3.31 4.26 13.88
C SER A 312 3.04 2.89 13.22
N ASP A 313 3.60 1.85 13.80
CA ASP A 313 3.44 0.42 13.47
C ASP A 313 1.99 -0.06 13.23
N ASP A 314 0.98 0.75 13.51
CA ASP A 314 -0.43 0.41 13.40
C ASP A 314 -1.06 0.63 12.00
N ASP A 315 -0.43 1.41 11.12
CA ASP A 315 -1.05 1.79 9.82
C ASP A 315 -0.31 1.18 8.59
N THR A 316 0.37 0.06 8.77
CA THR A 316 1.21 -0.60 7.75
C THR A 316 0.44 -1.19 6.56
N ARG A 317 -0.91 -1.11 6.54
CA ARG A 317 -1.73 -1.65 5.43
C ARG A 317 -1.92 -0.68 4.27
N ARG A 318 -1.64 0.62 4.45
CA ARG A 318 -1.65 1.62 3.37
C ARG A 318 -0.38 2.44 3.47
N ALA A 319 0.45 2.36 2.43
CA ALA A 319 1.55 3.30 2.31
C ALA A 319 0.97 4.72 2.32
N ASN A 320 1.31 5.51 3.33
CA ASN A 320 0.84 6.89 3.43
C ASN A 320 1.85 7.77 2.71
N PHE A 321 1.48 8.18 1.51
CA PHE A 321 2.27 9.09 0.68
C PHE A 321 1.84 10.52 0.94
N GLU A 322 2.79 11.42 1.14
CA GLU A 322 2.52 12.85 1.30
C GLU A 322 2.05 13.47 -0.01
N ARG A 323 2.62 12.97 -1.15
CA ARG A 323 2.17 13.38 -2.48
C ARG A 323 0.96 12.56 -2.92
N ASN A 324 -0.15 13.24 -3.15
CA ASN A 324 -1.44 12.64 -3.47
C ASN A 324 -2.32 13.69 -4.19
N GLN A 325 -3.62 13.43 -4.34
CA GLN A 325 -4.55 14.32 -5.04
C GLN A 325 -4.71 15.70 -4.36
N GLU A 326 -4.55 15.79 -3.04
CA GLU A 326 -4.64 17.05 -2.27
C GLU A 326 -3.31 17.80 -2.24
N ASN A 327 -2.19 17.09 -2.39
CA ASN A 327 -0.83 17.62 -2.43
C ASN A 327 -0.08 17.00 -3.63
N PRO A 328 -0.40 17.39 -4.87
CA PRO A 328 0.16 16.77 -6.07
C PRO A 328 1.65 17.11 -6.27
N LEU A 329 2.27 16.38 -7.20
CA LEU A 329 3.60 16.69 -7.69
C LEU A 329 3.54 17.98 -8.51
N GLU A 330 4.44 18.91 -8.21
CA GLU A 330 4.62 20.14 -8.98
C GLU A 330 5.52 19.84 -10.20
N ALA A 331 5.04 19.00 -11.12
CA ALA A 331 5.76 18.57 -12.30
C ALA A 331 4.91 18.76 -13.55
N ASP A 332 5.51 19.30 -14.60
CA ASP A 332 4.88 19.39 -15.93
C ASP A 332 4.98 18.05 -16.66
N VAL A 333 6.09 17.34 -16.45
CA VAL A 333 6.37 16.04 -17.10
C VAL A 333 6.87 15.04 -16.08
N VAL A 334 6.25 13.85 -16.03
CA VAL A 334 6.70 12.73 -15.23
C VAL A 334 7.10 11.56 -16.14
N ILE A 335 8.36 11.15 -16.08
CA ILE A 335 8.88 10.03 -16.88
C ILE A 335 9.22 8.87 -15.95
N ILE A 336 8.66 7.69 -16.24
CA ILE A 336 8.83 6.50 -15.44
C ILE A 336 9.47 5.41 -16.29
N ASP A 337 10.56 4.85 -15.82
CA ASP A 337 11.23 3.70 -16.45
C ASP A 337 10.99 2.39 -15.67
N GLU A 338 11.10 1.26 -16.34
CA GLU A 338 10.92 -0.09 -15.78
C GLU A 338 9.53 -0.31 -15.14
N MET A 339 8.46 0.17 -15.79
CA MET A 339 7.09 0.14 -15.26
C MET A 339 6.56 -1.26 -14.98
N SER A 340 7.06 -2.30 -15.64
CA SER A 340 6.69 -3.71 -15.40
C SER A 340 6.93 -4.21 -13.98
N MET A 341 7.73 -3.48 -13.19
CA MET A 341 8.03 -3.81 -11.79
C MET A 341 7.11 -3.07 -10.79
N VAL A 342 6.21 -2.22 -11.28
CA VAL A 342 5.31 -1.41 -10.44
C VAL A 342 4.01 -2.16 -10.23
N ASP A 343 3.61 -2.35 -8.96
CA ASP A 343 2.30 -2.89 -8.65
C ASP A 343 1.18 -1.86 -8.85
N ILE A 344 -0.04 -2.36 -8.99
CA ILE A 344 -1.20 -1.53 -9.33
C ILE A 344 -1.54 -0.50 -8.23
N GLN A 345 -1.24 -0.78 -6.97
CA GLN A 345 -1.52 0.13 -5.86
C GLN A 345 -0.53 1.29 -5.85
N LEU A 346 0.76 1.01 -6.06
CA LEU A 346 1.79 2.03 -6.19
C LEU A 346 1.54 2.89 -7.45
N PHE A 347 1.12 2.26 -8.55
CA PHE A 347 0.74 2.99 -9.76
C PHE A 347 -0.46 3.89 -9.54
N GLN A 348 -1.49 3.41 -8.84
CA GLN A 348 -2.64 4.23 -8.47
C GLN A 348 -2.23 5.43 -7.60
N ALA A 349 -1.35 5.22 -6.62
CA ALA A 349 -0.84 6.30 -5.77
C ALA A 349 -0.09 7.36 -6.60
N LEU A 350 0.75 6.93 -7.54
CA LEU A 350 1.47 7.82 -8.43
C LEU A 350 0.52 8.63 -9.32
N LEU A 351 -0.46 7.99 -9.96
CA LEU A 351 -1.43 8.68 -10.82
C LEU A 351 -2.28 9.70 -10.05
N LYS A 352 -2.59 9.44 -8.79
CA LYS A 352 -3.28 10.41 -7.91
C LYS A 352 -2.45 11.65 -7.61
N ALA A 353 -1.13 11.54 -7.63
CA ALA A 353 -0.22 12.64 -7.36
C ALA A 353 0.11 13.47 -8.62
N ILE A 354 -0.31 13.03 -9.82
CA ILE A 354 -0.06 13.73 -11.08
C ILE A 354 -1.21 14.72 -11.35
N LEU A 355 -0.86 15.96 -11.71
CA LEU A 355 -1.85 16.96 -12.08
C LEU A 355 -2.54 16.64 -13.41
N PRO A 356 -3.82 17.02 -13.61
CA PRO A 356 -4.58 16.67 -14.82
C PRO A 356 -4.00 17.18 -16.16
N LEU A 357 -3.11 18.17 -16.12
CA LEU A 357 -2.46 18.73 -17.32
C LEU A 357 -0.98 18.37 -17.43
N SER A 358 -0.45 17.58 -16.50
CA SER A 358 0.92 17.08 -16.60
C SER A 358 0.99 15.92 -17.58
N LEU A 359 2.14 15.83 -18.27
CA LEU A 359 2.45 14.73 -19.17
C LEU A 359 2.96 13.53 -18.36
N ILE A 360 2.53 12.33 -18.73
CA ILE A 360 3.10 11.10 -18.17
C ILE A 360 3.67 10.22 -19.27
N HIS A 361 4.96 9.90 -19.17
CA HIS A 361 5.67 9.03 -20.09
C HIS A 361 6.13 7.77 -19.37
N ILE A 362 5.77 6.62 -19.90
CA ILE A 362 6.05 5.31 -19.33
C ILE A 362 6.99 4.55 -20.25
N SER A 363 8.15 4.15 -19.75
CA SER A 363 9.08 3.28 -20.46
C SER A 363 8.99 1.85 -19.93
N GLU A 364 8.95 0.91 -20.85
CA GLU A 364 8.72 -0.50 -20.57
C GLU A 364 9.69 -1.38 -21.39
N PRO A 365 10.44 -2.33 -20.75
CA PRO A 365 11.14 -3.34 -21.51
C PRO A 365 10.13 -4.33 -22.09
N THR A 366 10.20 -4.61 -23.40
CA THR A 366 9.48 -5.76 -23.95
C THR A 366 10.06 -7.03 -23.34
N ARG A 367 9.24 -7.76 -22.59
CA ARG A 367 9.59 -9.13 -22.17
C ARG A 367 9.37 -10.05 -23.38
N PRO A 368 10.34 -10.93 -23.71
CA PRO A 368 10.03 -12.04 -24.61
C PRO A 368 8.96 -12.90 -23.92
N TYR A 369 7.86 -13.15 -24.62
CA TYR A 369 6.81 -14.08 -24.21
C TYR A 369 7.36 -15.49 -24.07
#